data_b9ee0fd10b6bc731052c377bb86d2832
#
_entry.id   b9ee0fd10b6bc731052c377bb86d2832
#
_cell.length_a   1.000
_cell.length_b   1.000
_cell.length_c   1.000
_cell.angle_alpha   90.00
_cell.angle_beta   90.00
_cell.angle_gamma   90.00
#
_symmetry.space_group_name_H-M   'P 1'
#
loop_
_entity.id
_entity.type
_entity.pdbx_description
1 polymer ?
#
loop_
_entity_poly.entity_id
_entity_poly.type
_entity_poly.pdbx_seq_one_letter_code
_entity_poly.pdbx_strand_id
1 'polypeptide(L)'
;ADFADFLTTTTKHFTDEGYNITLIDPVNEPQYDWTEGQEGSPWTNECIAKLARELDKSITKQGLSAQILLPEACQWKALYQDGTEKRANNQIEAFFNASNSSTYIGDLKNLKRAIAGHSYWTFGTNADLKDIRQNVWNKAKEYDLDVYQTEWSMLDKEPSTSAGFPSSYDAASYMDISLYMGKLIHCDLTYGNMASWSYWTSFAQEKWGQKNRFYLLRMNAQGDNSNESYGDIQTAGIITDNSNLWVLGNYSRFIRPGYKRIDHITNKEEDLNKLLGSAYLSPDGKRSVLVYVNMMATQSSVRINIEGQNAAKDINVYRTSAKENLKHIKSNFSLDKLIAIPSKSVVTIVIDFDEAINTGISHIKADQAGSDDIYSIEGKLVRKHADSTEGLAKGIYIQNGKKFVIK
;
A
#
# COMPACT_ATOMS: atom_id res chain seq x y z
N ALA A 1 -8.20 -21.87 21.66
CA ALA A 1 -9.40 -22.41 21.00
C ALA A 1 -10.56 -21.40 21.09
N ASP A 2 -11.00 -21.01 22.29
CA ASP A 2 -12.22 -20.22 22.50
C ASP A 2 -12.22 -18.87 21.76
N PHE A 3 -11.07 -18.16 21.75
CA PHE A 3 -10.95 -16.90 21.01
C PHE A 3 -10.99 -17.13 19.48
N ALA A 4 -10.41 -18.22 18.99
CA ALA A 4 -10.52 -18.59 17.59
C ALA A 4 -11.97 -18.94 17.20
N ASP A 5 -12.68 -19.68 18.05
CA ASP A 5 -14.10 -20.00 17.83
C ASP A 5 -15.00 -18.75 17.89
N PHE A 6 -14.70 -17.81 18.78
CA PHE A 6 -15.38 -16.51 18.82
C PHE A 6 -15.23 -15.74 17.49
N LEU A 7 -14.00 -15.59 17.01
CA LEU A 7 -13.72 -14.87 15.75
C LEU A 7 -14.40 -15.53 14.56
N THR A 8 -14.30 -16.85 14.44
CA THR A 8 -14.91 -17.57 13.31
C THR A 8 -16.43 -17.63 13.39
N THR A 9 -17.01 -17.70 14.59
CA THR A 9 -18.46 -17.62 14.78
C THR A 9 -18.98 -16.24 14.36
N THR A 10 -18.29 -15.16 14.76
CA THR A 10 -18.59 -13.80 14.33
C THR A 10 -18.47 -13.65 12.81
N THR A 11 -17.36 -14.13 12.24
CA THR A 11 -17.14 -14.12 10.78
C THR A 11 -18.27 -14.86 10.04
N LYS A 12 -18.65 -16.05 10.55
CA LYS A 12 -19.73 -16.83 9.96
C LYS A 12 -21.06 -16.09 10.00
N HIS A 13 -21.39 -15.46 11.12
CA HIS A 13 -22.61 -14.67 11.25
C HIS A 13 -22.71 -13.60 10.17
N PHE A 14 -21.66 -12.77 10.02
CA PHE A 14 -21.65 -11.72 9.00
C PHE A 14 -21.65 -12.30 7.57
N THR A 15 -20.99 -13.43 7.36
CA THR A 15 -21.02 -14.11 6.05
C THR A 15 -22.42 -14.61 5.72
N ASP A 16 -23.14 -15.19 6.69
CA ASP A 16 -24.53 -15.65 6.54
C ASP A 16 -25.49 -14.48 6.28
N GLU A 17 -25.20 -13.28 6.81
CA GLU A 17 -25.91 -12.02 6.51
C GLU A 17 -25.57 -11.43 5.13
N GLY A 18 -24.68 -12.07 4.36
CA GLY A 18 -24.32 -11.67 3.00
C GLY A 18 -23.10 -10.77 2.86
N TYR A 19 -22.34 -10.52 3.93
CA TYR A 19 -21.09 -9.80 3.86
C TYR A 19 -19.96 -10.71 3.36
N ASN A 20 -19.19 -10.23 2.41
CA ASN A 20 -18.02 -10.95 1.89
C ASN A 20 -16.79 -10.71 2.79
N ILE A 21 -16.66 -11.50 3.85
CA ILE A 21 -15.49 -11.44 4.75
C ILE A 21 -14.36 -12.27 4.14
N THR A 22 -13.28 -11.63 3.76
CA THR A 22 -12.13 -12.27 3.09
C THR A 22 -10.92 -12.44 3.99
N LEU A 23 -10.75 -11.59 5.01
CA LEU A 23 -9.63 -11.60 5.93
C LEU A 23 -10.12 -11.52 7.38
N ILE A 24 -9.37 -12.15 8.27
CA ILE A 24 -9.51 -12.05 9.73
C ILE A 24 -8.15 -11.65 10.29
N ASP A 25 -8.09 -10.49 10.94
CA ASP A 25 -6.91 -10.00 11.64
C ASP A 25 -7.13 -10.19 13.14
N PRO A 26 -6.56 -11.25 13.74
CA PRO A 26 -6.92 -11.66 15.10
C PRO A 26 -6.20 -10.88 16.21
N VAL A 27 -5.22 -10.06 15.87
CA VAL A 27 -4.44 -9.26 16.82
C VAL A 27 -4.26 -7.84 16.26
N ASN A 28 -4.00 -6.88 17.15
CA ASN A 28 -3.65 -5.51 16.77
C ASN A 28 -2.49 -5.03 17.65
N GLU A 29 -1.45 -4.49 17.01
CA GLU A 29 -0.25 -3.93 17.67
C GLU A 29 0.24 -4.79 18.85
N PRO A 30 0.60 -6.06 18.60
CA PRO A 30 0.92 -7.04 19.65
C PRO A 30 2.12 -6.62 20.52
N GLN A 31 2.90 -5.64 20.07
CA GLN A 31 4.05 -5.09 20.76
C GLN A 31 3.65 -4.23 21.97
N TYR A 32 2.47 -3.61 21.92
CA TYR A 32 2.00 -2.65 22.92
C TYR A 32 1.54 -3.33 24.21
N ASP A 33 1.67 -2.63 25.34
CA ASP A 33 1.21 -3.15 26.64
C ASP A 33 -0.29 -2.94 26.89
N TRP A 34 -0.92 -2.03 26.15
CA TRP A 34 -2.36 -1.71 26.23
C TRP A 34 -2.86 -1.40 27.65
N THR A 35 -2.08 -0.61 28.38
CA THR A 35 -2.36 -0.28 29.79
C THR A 35 -3.09 1.04 29.98
N GLU A 36 -3.30 1.82 28.91
CA GLU A 36 -3.83 3.18 28.97
C GLU A 36 -5.02 3.38 27.99
N GLY A 37 -6.23 3.36 28.53
CA GLY A 37 -7.41 3.98 27.89
C GLY A 37 -7.94 3.38 26.60
N GLN A 38 -7.30 2.39 26.02
CA GLN A 38 -7.75 1.67 24.81
C GLN A 38 -7.79 0.17 25.07
N GLU A 39 -8.71 -0.51 24.43
CA GLU A 39 -8.80 -1.97 24.44
C GLU A 39 -7.70 -2.56 23.57
N GLY A 40 -7.08 -3.63 24.05
CA GLY A 40 -6.05 -4.35 23.32
C GLY A 40 -5.42 -5.44 24.18
N SER A 41 -4.55 -6.22 23.58
CA SER A 41 -3.81 -7.29 24.27
C SER A 41 -2.38 -7.38 23.75
N PRO A 42 -1.39 -7.47 24.64
CA PRO A 42 -0.02 -7.75 24.26
C PRO A 42 0.15 -9.22 23.89
N TRP A 43 0.90 -9.50 22.82
CA TRP A 43 1.17 -10.85 22.35
C TRP A 43 2.65 -11.08 22.07
N THR A 44 3.15 -12.28 22.34
CA THR A 44 4.45 -12.72 21.83
C THR A 44 4.27 -13.45 20.49
N ASN A 45 5.35 -13.64 19.73
CA ASN A 45 5.30 -14.37 18.48
C ASN A 45 4.76 -15.81 18.66
N GLU A 46 5.11 -16.47 19.78
CA GLU A 46 4.61 -17.82 20.10
C GLU A 46 3.10 -17.83 20.36
N CYS A 47 2.59 -16.81 21.05
CA CYS A 47 1.16 -16.68 21.33
C CYS A 47 0.37 -16.41 20.04
N ILE A 48 0.89 -15.55 19.16
CA ILE A 48 0.30 -15.26 17.84
C ILE A 48 0.28 -16.53 16.99
N ALA A 49 1.40 -17.26 16.91
CA ALA A 49 1.49 -18.50 16.15
C ALA A 49 0.53 -19.58 16.67
N LYS A 50 0.38 -19.69 17.99
CA LYS A 50 -0.60 -20.61 18.60
C LYS A 50 -2.03 -20.21 18.23
N LEU A 51 -2.37 -18.93 18.30
CA LEU A 51 -3.69 -18.42 17.91
C LEU A 51 -3.96 -18.70 16.43
N ALA A 52 -2.99 -18.42 15.55
CA ALA A 52 -3.11 -18.66 14.11
C ALA A 52 -3.41 -20.14 13.80
N ARG A 53 -2.74 -21.08 14.47
CA ARG A 53 -2.99 -22.52 14.30
C ARG A 53 -4.40 -22.92 14.75
N GLU A 54 -4.90 -22.37 15.85
CA GLU A 54 -6.26 -22.62 16.31
C GLU A 54 -7.30 -21.97 15.39
N LEU A 55 -7.01 -20.78 14.87
CA LEU A 55 -7.90 -20.08 13.94
C LEU A 55 -7.98 -20.81 12.59
N ASP A 56 -6.86 -21.32 12.07
CA ASP A 56 -6.82 -22.14 10.85
C ASP A 56 -7.71 -23.39 10.95
N LYS A 57 -7.66 -24.09 12.10
CA LYS A 57 -8.54 -25.24 12.39
C LYS A 57 -10.01 -24.81 12.45
N SER A 58 -10.31 -23.69 13.12
CA SER A 58 -11.69 -23.23 13.29
C SER A 58 -12.30 -22.73 11.97
N ILE A 59 -11.55 -21.98 11.14
CA ILE A 59 -11.93 -21.58 9.78
C ILE A 59 -12.28 -22.82 8.94
N THR A 60 -11.39 -23.83 8.96
CA THR A 60 -11.59 -25.07 8.22
C THR A 60 -12.83 -25.83 8.70
N LYS A 61 -13.02 -25.95 10.02
CA LYS A 61 -14.17 -26.62 10.65
C LYS A 61 -15.48 -25.98 10.28
N GLN A 62 -15.52 -24.63 10.21
CA GLN A 62 -16.73 -23.88 9.89
C GLN A 62 -16.96 -23.67 8.38
N GLY A 63 -16.03 -24.12 7.53
CA GLY A 63 -16.13 -24.01 6.08
C GLY A 63 -16.07 -22.57 5.56
N LEU A 64 -15.38 -21.69 6.27
CA LEU A 64 -15.22 -20.29 5.88
C LEU A 64 -14.15 -20.14 4.79
N SER A 65 -14.31 -19.16 3.92
CA SER A 65 -13.34 -18.78 2.88
C SER A 65 -12.36 -17.69 3.33
N ALA A 66 -12.56 -17.10 4.49
CA ALA A 66 -11.69 -16.07 5.02
C ALA A 66 -10.28 -16.60 5.30
N GLN A 67 -9.28 -15.77 5.09
CA GLN A 67 -7.89 -16.06 5.39
C GLN A 67 -7.42 -15.26 6.61
N ILE A 68 -6.42 -15.78 7.31
CA ILE A 68 -5.78 -15.13 8.45
C ILE A 68 -4.75 -14.15 7.92
N LEU A 69 -4.84 -12.88 8.27
CA LEU A 69 -3.80 -11.87 8.03
C LEU A 69 -3.10 -11.56 9.37
N LEU A 70 -1.79 -11.41 9.35
CA LEU A 70 -0.96 -11.19 10.52
C LEU A 70 0.20 -10.24 10.19
N PRO A 71 0.82 -9.62 11.21
CA PRO A 71 0.46 -9.61 12.63
C PRO A 71 -0.10 -8.26 13.10
N GLU A 72 -0.43 -7.33 12.21
CA GLU A 72 -0.83 -5.96 12.56
C GLU A 72 0.21 -5.27 13.44
N ALA A 73 1.48 -5.31 13.01
CA ALA A 73 2.59 -4.77 13.77
C ALA A 73 2.46 -3.25 13.94
N CYS A 74 2.71 -2.72 15.15
CA CYS A 74 2.58 -1.30 15.45
C CYS A 74 3.47 -0.40 14.59
N GLN A 75 4.59 -0.95 14.07
CA GLN A 75 5.50 -0.27 13.15
C GLN A 75 6.26 -1.27 12.28
N TRP A 76 6.74 -0.80 11.12
CA TRP A 76 7.43 -1.62 10.12
C TRP A 76 8.67 -2.35 10.63
N LYS A 77 9.47 -1.72 11.51
CA LYS A 77 10.73 -2.31 12.00
C LYS A 77 10.48 -3.59 12.78
N ALA A 78 9.37 -3.70 13.50
CA ALA A 78 9.01 -4.90 14.24
C ALA A 78 8.82 -6.13 13.34
N LEU A 79 8.56 -5.95 12.04
CA LEU A 79 8.41 -7.03 11.07
C LEU A 79 9.72 -7.67 10.65
N TYR A 80 10.84 -6.92 10.61
CA TYR A 80 12.10 -7.40 10.02
C TYR A 80 13.34 -7.26 10.91
N GLN A 81 13.21 -6.67 12.11
CA GLN A 81 14.33 -6.34 12.98
C GLN A 81 14.07 -6.78 14.41
N ASP A 82 15.11 -7.29 15.09
CA ASP A 82 15.08 -7.58 16.51
C ASP A 82 15.29 -6.32 17.36
N GLY A 83 14.79 -6.35 18.59
CA GLY A 83 15.05 -5.31 19.60
C GLY A 83 14.43 -3.93 19.29
N THR A 84 13.49 -3.86 18.37
CA THR A 84 12.74 -2.63 18.06
C THR A 84 11.74 -2.33 19.16
N GLU A 85 11.02 -3.35 19.59
CA GLU A 85 9.95 -3.28 20.56
C GLU A 85 10.23 -4.22 21.74
N LYS A 86 9.45 -4.09 22.81
CA LYS A 86 9.57 -4.92 24.00
C LYS A 86 9.31 -6.40 23.73
N ARG A 87 8.45 -6.71 22.75
CA ARG A 87 8.05 -8.07 22.33
C ARG A 87 7.67 -8.12 20.86
N ALA A 88 7.45 -9.32 20.36
CA ALA A 88 6.93 -9.57 19.02
C ALA A 88 7.71 -8.85 17.91
N ASN A 89 9.02 -9.03 17.91
CA ASN A 89 9.94 -8.49 16.90
C ASN A 89 10.24 -9.52 15.80
N ASN A 90 10.82 -9.06 14.71
CA ASN A 90 11.32 -9.87 13.59
C ASN A 90 10.27 -10.90 13.12
N GLN A 91 9.03 -10.42 12.96
CA GLN A 91 7.86 -11.27 12.81
C GLN A 91 7.80 -12.01 11.48
N ILE A 92 8.39 -11.44 10.41
CA ILE A 92 8.50 -12.16 9.12
C ILE A 92 9.37 -13.41 9.31
N GLU A 93 10.54 -13.26 9.92
CA GLU A 93 11.45 -14.36 10.20
C GLU A 93 10.82 -15.40 11.14
N ALA A 94 10.15 -14.91 12.21
CA ALA A 94 9.51 -15.78 13.19
C ALA A 94 8.43 -16.68 12.57
N PHE A 95 7.58 -16.11 11.69
CA PHE A 95 6.40 -16.80 11.19
C PHE A 95 6.63 -17.60 9.90
N PHE A 96 7.61 -17.20 9.08
CA PHE A 96 7.78 -17.77 7.75
C PHE A 96 9.10 -18.54 7.55
N ASN A 97 10.06 -18.46 8.48
CA ASN A 97 11.22 -19.35 8.45
C ASN A 97 10.91 -20.69 9.10
N ALA A 98 10.90 -21.76 8.30
CA ALA A 98 10.57 -23.12 8.75
C ALA A 98 11.54 -23.65 9.84
N SER A 99 12.71 -23.04 10.02
CA SER A 99 13.64 -23.41 11.11
C SER A 99 13.15 -22.97 12.50
N ASN A 100 12.20 -22.03 12.55
CA ASN A 100 11.61 -21.51 13.78
C ASN A 100 10.40 -22.35 14.24
N SER A 101 10.62 -23.59 14.63
CA SER A 101 9.56 -24.59 14.85
C SER A 101 8.46 -24.16 15.83
N SER A 102 8.74 -23.31 16.82
CA SER A 102 7.75 -22.81 17.78
C SER A 102 6.79 -21.76 17.19
N THR A 103 7.29 -20.94 16.27
CA THR A 103 6.56 -19.79 15.72
C THR A 103 6.18 -19.93 14.24
N TYR A 104 6.80 -20.88 13.51
CA TYR A 104 6.52 -21.11 12.09
C TYR A 104 5.04 -21.46 11.86
N ILE A 105 4.41 -20.70 10.97
CA ILE A 105 3.02 -20.88 10.56
C ILE A 105 2.84 -20.80 9.03
N GLY A 106 3.94 -20.72 8.28
CA GLY A 106 3.92 -20.56 6.82
C GLY A 106 3.26 -21.71 6.05
N ASP A 107 2.96 -22.83 6.70
CA ASP A 107 2.30 -24.01 6.15
C ASP A 107 0.79 -24.08 6.42
N LEU A 108 0.23 -23.12 7.16
CA LEU A 108 -1.21 -23.10 7.46
C LEU A 108 -2.04 -22.87 6.19
N LYS A 109 -3.12 -23.66 6.05
CA LYS A 109 -3.95 -23.67 4.85
C LYS A 109 -4.67 -22.34 4.60
N ASN A 110 -5.17 -21.71 5.67
CA ASN A 110 -5.97 -20.49 5.59
C ASN A 110 -5.15 -19.22 5.90
N LEU A 111 -3.81 -19.30 5.90
CA LEU A 111 -2.97 -18.13 6.08
C LEU A 111 -2.85 -17.33 4.78
N LYS A 112 -3.08 -16.04 4.85
CA LYS A 112 -2.80 -15.12 3.75
C LYS A 112 -1.30 -15.01 3.53
N ARG A 113 -0.84 -15.11 2.28
CA ARG A 113 0.58 -14.88 1.91
C ARG A 113 0.88 -13.38 1.89
N ALA A 114 0.69 -12.73 3.03
CA ALA A 114 0.94 -11.31 3.24
C ALA A 114 1.37 -11.06 4.68
N ILE A 115 2.00 -9.91 4.89
CA ILE A 115 2.37 -9.40 6.20
C ILE A 115 1.75 -8.02 6.41
N ALA A 116 1.10 -7.79 7.55
CA ALA A 116 0.39 -6.57 7.88
C ALA A 116 1.13 -5.75 8.94
N GLY A 117 1.12 -4.43 8.78
CA GLY A 117 1.69 -3.52 9.76
C GLY A 117 1.29 -2.08 9.52
N HIS A 118 1.62 -1.25 10.52
CA HIS A 118 1.26 0.17 10.60
C HIS A 118 2.45 1.07 10.25
N SER A 119 2.16 2.23 9.68
CA SER A 119 3.20 3.20 9.30
C SER A 119 3.58 4.17 10.42
N TYR A 120 3.21 3.90 11.68
CA TYR A 120 3.56 4.73 12.83
C TYR A 120 5.06 4.71 13.13
N TRP A 121 5.57 5.80 13.72
CA TRP A 121 6.98 6.02 14.12
C TRP A 121 8.02 5.84 13.01
N THR A 122 7.60 5.70 11.78
CA THR A 122 8.47 5.41 10.63
C THR A 122 8.32 6.40 9.48
N PHE A 123 7.84 7.62 9.75
CA PHE A 123 7.57 8.63 8.72
C PHE A 123 8.14 10.03 9.04
N GLY A 124 8.93 10.15 10.13
CA GLY A 124 9.43 11.45 10.60
C GLY A 124 10.47 12.10 9.71
N THR A 125 11.24 11.32 8.93
CA THR A 125 12.28 11.81 8.02
C THR A 125 12.14 11.21 6.62
N ASN A 126 12.79 11.81 5.62
CA ASN A 126 12.82 11.24 4.27
C ASN A 126 13.57 9.89 4.22
N ALA A 127 14.59 9.71 5.05
CA ALA A 127 15.30 8.44 5.17
C ALA A 127 14.36 7.35 5.73
N ASP A 128 13.62 7.63 6.81
CA ASP A 128 12.66 6.68 7.36
C ASP A 128 11.61 6.29 6.33
N LEU A 129 11.07 7.27 5.61
CA LEU A 129 10.06 7.04 4.57
C LEU A 129 10.56 6.13 3.44
N LYS A 130 11.84 6.15 3.13
CA LYS A 130 12.44 5.34 2.07
C LYS A 130 13.00 4.02 2.62
N ASP A 131 13.97 4.10 3.52
CA ASP A 131 14.82 2.97 3.89
C ASP A 131 14.04 1.90 4.67
N ILE A 132 13.16 2.32 5.58
CA ILE A 132 12.36 1.38 6.36
C ILE A 132 11.40 0.60 5.45
N ARG A 133 10.76 1.27 4.47
CA ARG A 133 9.86 0.63 3.51
C ARG A 133 10.60 -0.35 2.59
N GLN A 134 11.77 0.04 2.11
CA GLN A 134 12.61 -0.86 1.32
C GLN A 134 13.05 -2.09 2.12
N ASN A 135 13.39 -1.90 3.40
CA ASN A 135 13.82 -3.01 4.26
C ASN A 135 12.68 -4.00 4.52
N VAL A 136 11.47 -3.53 4.87
CA VAL A 136 10.33 -4.44 5.07
C VAL A 136 9.98 -5.17 3.77
N TRP A 137 9.96 -4.48 2.63
CA TRP A 137 9.71 -5.10 1.33
C TRP A 137 10.79 -6.14 0.97
N ASN A 138 12.06 -5.81 1.17
CA ASN A 138 13.16 -6.73 0.90
C ASN A 138 13.04 -7.99 1.75
N LYS A 139 12.69 -7.85 3.05
CA LYS A 139 12.47 -9.01 3.93
C LYS A 139 11.24 -9.81 3.55
N ALA A 140 10.13 -9.17 3.20
CA ALA A 140 8.91 -9.86 2.75
C ALA A 140 9.13 -10.69 1.48
N LYS A 141 9.92 -10.18 0.52
CA LYS A 141 10.26 -10.90 -0.72
C LYS A 141 11.03 -12.20 -0.49
N GLU A 142 11.84 -12.29 0.56
CA GLU A 142 12.58 -13.54 0.89
C GLU A 142 11.62 -14.71 1.12
N TYR A 143 10.38 -14.42 1.53
CA TYR A 143 9.34 -15.40 1.86
C TYR A 143 8.14 -15.36 0.91
N ASP A 144 8.23 -14.65 -0.22
CA ASP A 144 7.13 -14.49 -1.20
C ASP A 144 5.85 -13.95 -0.54
N LEU A 145 5.97 -12.83 0.19
CA LEU A 145 4.87 -12.20 0.92
C LEU A 145 4.54 -10.84 0.30
N ASP A 146 3.24 -10.55 0.16
CA ASP A 146 2.75 -9.20 -0.01
C ASP A 146 2.92 -8.41 1.29
N VAL A 147 3.02 -7.08 1.19
CA VAL A 147 3.03 -6.16 2.34
C VAL A 147 1.75 -5.34 2.34
N TYR A 148 1.03 -5.35 3.47
CA TYR A 148 -0.20 -4.59 3.66
C TYR A 148 0.02 -3.50 4.71
N GLN A 149 -0.21 -2.26 4.33
CA GLN A 149 -0.34 -1.15 5.27
C GLN A 149 -1.81 -1.10 5.71
N THR A 150 -2.06 -1.43 6.96
CA THR A 150 -3.40 -1.67 7.47
C THR A 150 -3.90 -0.57 8.38
N GLU A 151 -3.00 0.26 8.94
CA GLU A 151 -3.39 1.38 9.76
C GLU A 151 -2.37 2.52 9.72
N TRP A 152 -2.86 3.75 9.56
CA TRP A 152 -2.10 4.96 9.82
C TRP A 152 -3.00 6.19 9.96
N SER A 153 -2.62 7.06 10.88
CA SER A 153 -3.01 8.46 10.93
C SER A 153 -1.83 9.28 11.45
N MET A 154 -1.93 10.60 11.46
CA MET A 154 -0.83 11.46 11.89
C MET A 154 -0.83 11.62 13.43
N LEU A 155 -0.66 10.50 14.15
CA LEU A 155 -0.68 10.43 15.63
C LEU A 155 0.64 10.90 16.26
N ASP A 156 1.77 10.54 15.64
CA ASP A 156 3.10 10.72 16.22
C ASP A 156 3.52 12.20 16.31
N LYS A 157 4.75 12.41 16.74
CA LYS A 157 5.40 13.72 16.67
C LYS A 157 5.39 14.24 15.23
N GLU A 158 5.48 15.58 15.13
CA GLU A 158 5.59 16.23 13.84
C GLU A 158 6.73 15.66 13.01
N PRO A 159 6.49 15.39 11.73
CA PRO A 159 7.57 15.10 10.81
C PRO A 159 8.59 16.25 10.78
N SER A 160 9.84 15.93 10.51
CA SER A 160 10.90 16.92 10.41
C SER A 160 10.63 17.95 9.30
N THR A 161 11.02 19.20 9.52
CA THR A 161 11.02 20.23 8.48
C THR A 161 11.89 19.84 7.29
N SER A 162 12.97 19.09 7.52
CA SER A 162 13.80 18.50 6.45
C SER A 162 13.05 17.46 5.61
N ALA A 163 11.96 16.91 6.12
CA ALA A 163 11.04 16.06 5.37
C ALA A 163 9.91 16.84 4.68
N GLY A 164 9.99 18.16 4.64
CA GLY A 164 9.04 19.03 3.95
C GLY A 164 7.74 19.28 4.72
N PHE A 165 7.68 18.97 6.03
CA PHE A 165 6.56 19.32 6.89
C PHE A 165 6.78 20.71 7.52
N PRO A 166 5.72 21.49 7.84
CA PRO A 166 5.83 22.72 8.62
C PRO A 166 6.50 22.51 9.99
N SER A 167 6.91 23.59 10.65
CA SER A 167 7.67 23.56 11.92
C SER A 167 6.92 22.93 13.10
N SER A 168 5.59 22.87 13.02
CA SER A 168 4.73 22.22 14.01
C SER A 168 3.36 21.90 13.39
N TYR A 169 2.56 21.11 14.10
CA TYR A 169 1.15 20.89 13.75
C TYR A 169 0.34 22.18 13.75
N ASP A 170 0.64 23.10 14.67
CA ASP A 170 -0.06 24.40 14.73
C ASP A 170 0.24 25.26 13.50
N ALA A 171 1.46 25.20 12.98
CA ALA A 171 1.86 25.92 11.77
C ALA A 171 1.31 25.27 10.48
N ALA A 172 0.99 23.96 10.53
CA ALA A 172 0.51 23.22 9.36
C ALA A 172 -0.95 23.57 9.04
N SER A 173 -1.25 23.80 7.77
CA SER A 173 -2.63 23.85 7.28
C SER A 173 -3.22 22.43 7.16
N TYR A 174 -4.55 22.33 7.01
CA TYR A 174 -5.22 21.06 6.69
C TYR A 174 -4.63 20.41 5.43
N MET A 175 -4.28 21.21 4.43
CA MET A 175 -3.68 20.70 3.20
C MET A 175 -2.24 20.23 3.38
N ASP A 176 -1.44 20.85 4.25
CA ASP A 176 -0.08 20.38 4.55
C ASP A 176 -0.10 18.98 5.19
N ILE A 177 -1.04 18.74 6.13
CA ILE A 177 -1.27 17.42 6.72
C ILE A 177 -1.63 16.39 5.65
N SER A 178 -2.56 16.74 4.77
CA SER A 178 -3.03 15.86 3.70
C SER A 178 -1.98 15.59 2.63
N LEU A 179 -1.16 16.58 2.29
CA LEU A 179 -0.03 16.39 1.38
C LEU A 179 1.01 15.45 1.95
N TYR A 180 1.27 15.56 3.26
CA TYR A 180 2.20 14.63 3.91
C TYR A 180 1.65 13.21 3.94
N MET A 181 0.33 13.02 4.16
CA MET A 181 -0.34 11.73 3.95
C MET A 181 -0.15 11.23 2.51
N GLY A 182 -0.34 12.08 1.52
CA GLY A 182 -0.13 11.74 0.11
C GLY A 182 1.32 11.31 -0.19
N LYS A 183 2.30 11.96 0.44
CA LYS A 183 3.72 11.58 0.40
C LYS A 183 3.96 10.23 1.05
N LEU A 184 3.35 9.97 2.22
CA LEU A 184 3.44 8.68 2.89
C LEU A 184 2.85 7.56 2.03
N ILE A 185 1.64 7.75 1.48
CA ILE A 185 1.02 6.80 0.56
C ILE A 185 1.94 6.50 -0.62
N HIS A 186 2.53 7.54 -1.22
CA HIS A 186 3.49 7.38 -2.30
C HIS A 186 4.67 6.48 -1.87
N CYS A 187 5.28 6.75 -0.71
CA CYS A 187 6.42 5.98 -0.21
C CYS A 187 6.04 4.52 0.14
N ASP A 188 4.88 4.32 0.76
CA ASP A 188 4.38 2.98 1.09
C ASP A 188 4.16 2.15 -0.19
N LEU A 189 3.53 2.75 -1.22
CA LEU A 189 3.26 2.06 -2.48
C LEU A 189 4.51 1.88 -3.35
N THR A 190 5.48 2.80 -3.33
CA THR A 190 6.64 2.75 -4.24
C THR A 190 7.83 2.04 -3.62
N TYR A 191 8.27 2.42 -2.43
CA TYR A 191 9.41 1.79 -1.75
C TYR A 191 9.03 0.53 -1.00
N GLY A 192 7.86 0.52 -0.33
CA GLY A 192 7.32 -0.63 0.38
C GLY A 192 6.63 -1.65 -0.54
N ASN A 193 6.34 -1.26 -1.78
CA ASN A 193 5.56 -2.06 -2.74
C ASN A 193 4.28 -2.64 -2.11
N MET A 194 3.63 -1.85 -1.26
CA MET A 194 2.47 -2.30 -0.48
C MET A 194 1.26 -2.52 -1.38
N ALA A 195 0.57 -3.63 -1.16
CA ALA A 195 -0.59 -4.07 -1.94
C ALA A 195 -1.93 -3.58 -1.35
N SER A 196 -1.90 -3.03 -0.13
CA SER A 196 -3.05 -2.43 0.55
C SER A 196 -2.62 -1.19 1.32
N TRP A 197 -3.55 -0.24 1.49
CA TRP A 197 -3.34 0.95 2.31
C TRP A 197 -4.63 1.37 2.99
N SER A 198 -4.61 1.49 4.33
CA SER A 198 -5.77 1.85 5.14
C SER A 198 -5.48 3.03 6.06
N TYR A 199 -6.51 3.82 6.34
CA TYR A 199 -6.44 5.01 7.18
C TYR A 199 -7.23 4.82 8.48
N TRP A 200 -6.67 5.22 9.60
CA TRP A 200 -7.32 5.30 10.90
C TRP A 200 -7.61 6.75 11.25
N THR A 201 -8.84 7.24 11.29
CA THR A 201 -10.12 6.53 11.12
C THR A 201 -11.01 7.28 10.13
N SER A 202 -12.06 6.62 9.64
CA SER A 202 -12.97 7.23 8.67
C SER A 202 -13.72 8.42 9.26
N PHE A 203 -14.22 8.31 10.49
CA PHE A 203 -15.02 9.31 11.17
C PHE A 203 -14.43 9.64 12.53
N ALA A 204 -14.25 10.92 12.83
CA ALA A 204 -13.92 11.37 14.18
C ALA A 204 -14.35 12.83 14.40
N GLN A 205 -14.45 13.21 15.66
CA GLN A 205 -14.56 14.61 16.05
C GLN A 205 -13.18 15.26 15.97
N GLU A 206 -13.15 16.55 15.60
CA GLU A 206 -11.97 17.35 15.78
C GLU A 206 -11.97 17.91 17.22
N LYS A 207 -11.08 17.39 18.05
CA LYS A 207 -10.88 17.85 19.42
C LYS A 207 -9.46 18.39 19.59
N TRP A 208 -9.24 19.19 20.59
CA TRP A 208 -7.92 19.67 21.01
C TRP A 208 -7.03 20.25 19.91
N GLY A 209 -7.61 20.90 18.90
CA GLY A 209 -6.86 21.56 17.82
C GLY A 209 -6.11 20.62 16.87
N GLN A 210 -6.46 19.33 16.86
CA GLN A 210 -5.74 18.30 16.08
C GLN A 210 -5.97 18.39 14.56
N LYS A 211 -6.83 19.32 14.11
CA LYS A 211 -7.18 19.48 12.68
C LYS A 211 -7.61 18.13 12.07
N ASN A 212 -7.26 17.84 10.82
CA ASN A 212 -7.61 16.60 10.14
C ASN A 212 -6.58 15.46 10.33
N ARG A 213 -5.84 15.44 11.44
CA ARG A 213 -4.80 14.42 11.67
C ARG A 213 -5.35 13.00 11.79
N PHE A 214 -6.60 12.82 12.26
CA PHE A 214 -7.16 11.52 12.69
C PHE A 214 -8.44 11.12 11.98
N TYR A 215 -8.89 11.82 10.94
CA TYR A 215 -10.16 11.51 10.28
C TYR A 215 -10.15 11.84 8.78
N LEU A 216 -10.98 11.13 8.04
CA LEU A 216 -11.33 11.46 6.66
C LEU A 216 -12.58 12.34 6.62
N LEU A 217 -13.55 12.06 7.50
CA LEU A 217 -14.79 12.79 7.66
C LEU A 217 -14.90 13.29 9.11
N ARG A 218 -15.06 14.60 9.25
CA ARG A 218 -15.22 15.23 10.53
C ARG A 218 -16.69 15.15 10.97
N MET A 219 -16.93 14.65 12.17
CA MET A 219 -18.22 14.71 12.84
C MET A 219 -18.22 15.85 13.85
N ASN A 220 -19.05 16.84 13.64
CA ASN A 220 -19.27 17.91 14.61
C ASN A 220 -20.58 17.65 15.34
N ALA A 221 -20.49 17.24 16.59
CA ALA A 221 -21.67 17.18 17.45
C ALA A 221 -22.27 18.58 17.63
N GLN A 222 -23.58 18.64 17.70
CA GLN A 222 -24.35 19.87 17.98
C GLN A 222 -25.19 19.64 19.23
N GLY A 223 -25.39 20.70 20.00
CA GLY A 223 -26.14 20.69 21.25
C GLY A 223 -25.27 21.07 22.44
N ASP A 224 -25.87 21.03 23.63
CA ASP A 224 -25.22 21.51 24.86
C ASP A 224 -23.99 20.69 25.24
N ASN A 225 -23.90 19.44 24.81
CA ASN A 225 -22.83 18.52 25.10
C ASN A 225 -21.80 18.40 23.97
N SER A 226 -21.71 19.37 23.07
CA SER A 226 -20.81 19.33 21.90
C SER A 226 -19.32 19.23 22.27
N ASN A 227 -18.95 19.56 23.51
CA ASN A 227 -17.58 19.53 24.02
C ASN A 227 -17.39 18.50 25.15
N GLU A 228 -18.39 17.69 25.44
CA GLU A 228 -18.38 16.77 26.55
C GLU A 228 -17.51 15.53 26.31
N SER A 229 -17.36 14.78 27.36
CA SER A 229 -16.45 13.65 27.46
C SER A 229 -16.87 12.44 26.64
N TYR A 230 -16.00 11.46 26.58
CA TYR A 230 -16.28 10.17 25.97
C TYR A 230 -17.55 9.53 26.50
N GLY A 231 -18.38 9.03 25.60
CA GLY A 231 -19.61 8.30 25.93
C GLY A 231 -20.89 9.14 25.93
N ASP A 232 -20.78 10.45 25.77
CA ASP A 232 -21.99 11.27 25.65
C ASP A 232 -22.70 11.02 24.30
N ILE A 233 -23.97 10.68 24.38
CA ILE A 233 -24.80 10.50 23.19
C ILE A 233 -25.22 11.86 22.66
N GLN A 234 -24.77 12.16 21.46
CA GLN A 234 -25.18 13.37 20.74
C GLN A 234 -26.36 13.04 19.82
N THR A 235 -27.39 13.87 19.89
CA THR A 235 -28.63 13.64 19.14
C THR A 235 -28.66 14.31 17.77
N ALA A 236 -27.70 15.21 17.52
CA ALA A 236 -27.56 15.91 16.25
C ALA A 236 -26.09 16.20 15.94
N GLY A 237 -25.79 16.41 14.68
CA GLY A 237 -24.44 16.78 14.24
C GLY A 237 -24.36 17.03 12.75
N ILE A 238 -23.20 17.53 12.32
CA ILE A 238 -22.88 17.76 10.93
C ILE A 238 -21.65 16.93 10.57
N ILE A 239 -21.73 16.21 9.47
CA ILE A 239 -20.58 15.51 8.86
C ILE A 239 -20.04 16.39 7.76
N THR A 240 -18.71 16.67 7.82
CA THR A 240 -18.01 17.44 6.79
C THR A 240 -16.80 16.66 6.29
N ASP A 241 -16.53 16.79 5.00
CA ASP A 241 -15.31 16.27 4.39
C ASP A 241 -14.11 17.19 4.69
N ASN A 242 -12.93 16.69 4.40
CA ASN A 242 -11.69 17.47 4.44
C ASN A 242 -10.70 16.95 3.40
N SER A 243 -9.54 17.62 3.30
CA SER A 243 -8.54 17.30 2.29
C SER A 243 -7.96 15.89 2.37
N ASN A 244 -7.94 15.23 3.55
CA ASN A 244 -7.50 13.83 3.66
C ASN A 244 -8.36 12.89 2.82
N LEU A 245 -9.70 13.03 2.92
CA LEU A 245 -10.62 12.22 2.11
C LEU A 245 -10.30 12.33 0.62
N TRP A 246 -10.05 13.55 0.16
CA TRP A 246 -9.84 13.84 -1.25
C TRP A 246 -8.43 13.48 -1.73
N VAL A 247 -7.40 13.60 -0.88
CA VAL A 247 -6.05 13.10 -1.19
C VAL A 247 -6.05 11.58 -1.26
N LEU A 248 -6.68 10.88 -0.31
CA LEU A 248 -6.87 9.44 -0.41
C LEU A 248 -7.68 9.07 -1.66
N GLY A 249 -8.71 9.86 -1.97
CA GLY A 249 -9.54 9.71 -3.16
C GLY A 249 -8.78 9.83 -4.49
N ASN A 250 -7.66 10.59 -4.54
CA ASN A 250 -6.78 10.63 -5.71
C ASN A 250 -6.14 9.28 -6.03
N TYR A 251 -6.01 8.40 -5.04
CA TYR A 251 -5.58 7.02 -5.22
C TYR A 251 -6.80 6.08 -5.34
N SER A 252 -7.59 5.99 -4.27
CA SER A 252 -8.59 4.93 -4.09
C SER A 252 -9.74 4.93 -5.10
N ARG A 253 -10.11 6.09 -5.64
CA ARG A 253 -11.16 6.19 -6.66
C ARG A 253 -10.75 5.58 -7.99
N PHE A 254 -9.48 5.68 -8.35
CA PHE A 254 -8.99 5.34 -9.69
C PHE A 254 -8.18 4.05 -9.72
N ILE A 255 -7.40 3.77 -8.67
CA ILE A 255 -6.63 2.54 -8.51
C ILE A 255 -7.52 1.53 -7.80
N ARG A 256 -8.00 0.54 -8.54
CA ARG A 256 -8.98 -0.43 -8.04
C ARG A 256 -8.32 -1.80 -7.82
N PRO A 257 -8.94 -2.73 -7.07
CA PRO A 257 -8.41 -4.07 -6.90
C PRO A 257 -8.00 -4.71 -8.23
N GLY A 258 -6.81 -5.31 -8.25
CA GLY A 258 -6.22 -5.90 -9.44
C GLY A 258 -5.32 -4.98 -10.28
N TYR A 259 -5.31 -3.66 -10.02
CA TYR A 259 -4.32 -2.78 -10.64
C TYR A 259 -2.92 -3.14 -10.18
N LYS A 260 -1.96 -3.01 -11.09
CA LYS A 260 -0.54 -3.24 -10.80
C LYS A 260 0.22 -1.93 -10.89
N ARG A 261 1.09 -1.67 -9.90
CA ARG A 261 2.06 -0.59 -10.02
C ARG A 261 3.03 -0.92 -11.16
N ILE A 262 3.29 0.06 -12.01
CA ILE A 262 4.22 -0.03 -13.12
C ILE A 262 5.37 0.95 -12.94
N ASP A 263 6.44 0.79 -13.69
CA ASP A 263 7.58 1.69 -13.63
C ASP A 263 7.19 3.11 -13.99
N HIS A 264 7.64 4.05 -13.17
CA HIS A 264 7.49 5.49 -13.37
C HIS A 264 8.87 6.12 -13.33
N ILE A 265 9.40 6.43 -14.50
CA ILE A 265 10.76 6.98 -14.66
C ILE A 265 10.64 8.47 -14.95
N THR A 266 11.38 9.27 -14.24
CA THR A 266 11.47 10.72 -14.47
C THR A 266 12.86 11.11 -14.97
N ASN A 267 12.94 12.28 -15.62
CA ASN A 267 14.20 12.85 -16.09
C ASN A 267 15.04 13.51 -14.97
N LYS A 268 14.60 13.39 -13.73
CA LYS A 268 15.28 13.91 -12.54
C LYS A 268 15.26 12.84 -11.46
N GLU A 269 16.30 12.85 -10.63
CA GLU A 269 16.30 12.06 -9.41
C GLU A 269 15.14 12.46 -8.50
N GLU A 270 14.51 11.48 -7.88
CA GLU A 270 13.38 11.71 -6.99
C GLU A 270 13.84 12.40 -5.70
N ASP A 271 13.19 13.50 -5.38
CA ASP A 271 13.34 14.23 -4.14
C ASP A 271 12.00 14.26 -3.43
N LEU A 272 11.92 13.61 -2.28
CA LEU A 272 10.67 13.46 -1.52
C LEU A 272 10.06 14.79 -1.05
N ASN A 273 10.77 15.90 -1.18
CA ASN A 273 10.26 17.24 -0.89
C ASN A 273 9.79 18.02 -2.13
N LYS A 274 9.83 17.37 -3.30
CA LYS A 274 9.43 17.99 -4.56
C LYS A 274 8.20 17.35 -5.18
N LEU A 275 8.27 17.01 -6.45
CA LEU A 275 7.20 16.35 -7.19
C LEU A 275 7.42 14.84 -7.12
N LEU A 276 6.48 14.15 -6.52
CA LEU A 276 6.45 12.69 -6.43
C LEU A 276 5.49 12.15 -7.48
N GLY A 277 5.81 11.04 -8.12
CA GLY A 277 4.97 10.42 -9.13
C GLY A 277 4.95 8.90 -9.01
N SER A 278 3.80 8.31 -9.27
CA SER A 278 3.62 6.86 -9.35
C SER A 278 2.63 6.49 -10.44
N ALA A 279 2.75 5.30 -11.01
CA ALA A 279 1.92 4.85 -12.12
C ALA A 279 1.37 3.44 -11.89
N TYR A 280 0.15 3.23 -12.31
CA TYR A 280 -0.61 1.98 -12.13
C TYR A 280 -1.35 1.62 -13.41
N LEU A 281 -1.44 0.32 -13.68
CA LEU A 281 -2.10 -0.22 -14.86
C LEU A 281 -3.25 -1.12 -14.47
N SER A 282 -4.39 -0.96 -15.15
CA SER A 282 -5.55 -1.82 -15.00
C SER A 282 -5.27 -3.27 -15.43
N PRO A 283 -6.03 -4.26 -14.89
CA PRO A 283 -5.82 -5.67 -15.23
C PRO A 283 -5.94 -5.99 -16.70
N ASP A 284 -6.78 -5.25 -17.44
CA ASP A 284 -6.97 -5.40 -18.89
C ASP A 284 -5.94 -4.63 -19.73
N GLY A 285 -5.03 -3.89 -19.08
CA GLY A 285 -4.00 -3.10 -19.76
C GLY A 285 -4.52 -1.86 -20.49
N LYS A 286 -5.80 -1.52 -20.38
CA LYS A 286 -6.41 -0.44 -21.15
C LYS A 286 -6.53 0.89 -20.44
N ARG A 287 -6.14 0.93 -19.17
CA ARG A 287 -6.15 2.17 -18.38
C ARG A 287 -4.88 2.30 -17.54
N SER A 288 -4.20 3.41 -17.68
CA SER A 288 -3.12 3.82 -16.79
C SER A 288 -3.59 4.94 -15.87
N VAL A 289 -3.20 4.87 -14.61
CA VAL A 289 -3.45 5.90 -13.60
C VAL A 289 -2.12 6.39 -13.06
N LEU A 290 -1.87 7.69 -13.21
CA LEU A 290 -0.69 8.34 -12.64
C LEU A 290 -1.14 9.27 -11.51
N VAL A 291 -0.44 9.20 -10.38
CA VAL A 291 -0.69 10.09 -9.25
C VAL A 291 0.55 10.90 -8.96
N TYR A 292 0.40 12.20 -8.94
CA TYR A 292 1.46 13.16 -8.62
C TYR A 292 1.14 13.91 -7.33
N VAL A 293 2.09 13.94 -6.40
CA VAL A 293 2.03 14.73 -5.16
C VAL A 293 3.06 15.84 -5.26
N ASN A 294 2.61 17.08 -5.38
CA ASN A 294 3.49 18.24 -5.43
C ASN A 294 3.65 18.88 -4.04
N MET A 295 4.77 18.57 -3.39
CA MET A 295 5.11 19.09 -2.06
C MET A 295 5.59 20.56 -2.10
N MET A 296 5.93 21.09 -3.28
CA MET A 296 6.52 22.42 -3.44
C MET A 296 5.49 23.54 -3.35
N ALA A 297 5.97 24.72 -2.98
CA ALA A 297 5.22 25.98 -3.06
C ALA A 297 5.08 26.51 -4.50
N THR A 298 5.70 25.87 -5.50
CA THR A 298 5.66 26.24 -6.91
C THR A 298 4.98 25.16 -7.74
N GLN A 299 4.40 25.58 -8.87
CA GLN A 299 3.85 24.66 -9.86
C GLN A 299 4.96 23.86 -10.54
N SER A 300 4.67 22.60 -10.84
CA SER A 300 5.40 21.77 -11.78
C SER A 300 4.56 21.46 -13.02
N SER A 301 5.19 20.88 -14.04
CA SER A 301 4.50 20.35 -15.21
C SER A 301 5.12 19.04 -15.64
N VAL A 302 4.30 18.10 -16.09
CA VAL A 302 4.73 16.80 -16.58
C VAL A 302 4.31 16.63 -18.03
N ARG A 303 5.16 15.99 -18.83
CA ARG A 303 4.81 15.39 -20.13
C ARG A 303 4.90 13.90 -19.95
N ILE A 304 3.85 13.20 -20.36
CA ILE A 304 3.76 11.75 -20.17
C ILE A 304 4.24 11.09 -21.46
N ASN A 305 5.22 10.21 -21.32
CA ASN A 305 5.66 9.31 -22.37
C ASN A 305 5.39 7.88 -21.93
N ILE A 306 4.67 7.12 -22.72
CA ILE A 306 4.37 5.71 -22.46
C ILE A 306 5.05 4.89 -23.55
N GLU A 307 5.95 4.01 -23.14
CA GLU A 307 6.71 3.19 -24.08
C GLU A 307 5.77 2.38 -24.96
N GLY A 308 6.00 2.43 -26.27
CA GLY A 308 5.17 1.73 -27.25
C GLY A 308 3.82 2.37 -27.55
N GLN A 309 3.49 3.56 -26.98
CA GLN A 309 2.22 4.25 -27.20
C GLN A 309 2.44 5.72 -27.59
N ASN A 310 1.87 6.12 -28.71
CA ASN A 310 1.96 7.49 -29.21
C ASN A 310 0.66 8.30 -29.03
N ALA A 311 -0.45 7.63 -28.72
CA ALA A 311 -1.75 8.27 -28.52
C ALA A 311 -2.52 7.63 -27.38
N ALA A 312 -3.30 8.44 -26.69
CA ALA A 312 -4.32 8.02 -25.74
C ALA A 312 -5.70 8.18 -26.37
N LYS A 313 -6.64 7.32 -26.02
CA LYS A 313 -8.05 7.46 -26.36
C LYS A 313 -8.68 8.65 -25.64
N ASP A 314 -8.38 8.75 -24.35
CA ASP A 314 -8.86 9.84 -23.49
C ASP A 314 -7.87 10.10 -22.34
N ILE A 315 -7.79 11.33 -21.90
CA ILE A 315 -6.99 11.74 -20.73
C ILE A 315 -7.84 12.60 -19.82
N ASN A 316 -8.10 12.10 -18.63
CA ASN A 316 -8.83 12.80 -17.59
C ASN A 316 -7.92 13.21 -16.44
N VAL A 317 -8.02 14.44 -15.98
CA VAL A 317 -7.19 14.98 -14.90
C VAL A 317 -8.06 15.39 -13.73
N TYR A 318 -7.71 14.93 -12.53
CA TYR A 318 -8.39 15.23 -11.28
C TYR A 318 -7.41 15.86 -10.29
N ARG A 319 -7.87 16.84 -9.54
CA ARG A 319 -7.00 17.62 -8.67
C ARG A 319 -7.60 17.84 -7.28
N THR A 320 -6.77 17.67 -6.26
CA THR A 320 -7.03 18.06 -4.87
C THR A 320 -6.01 19.10 -4.44
N SER A 321 -6.50 20.18 -3.84
CA SER A 321 -5.70 21.28 -3.27
C SER A 321 -6.46 21.92 -2.12
N ALA A 322 -5.91 22.94 -1.48
CA ALA A 322 -6.63 23.68 -0.43
C ALA A 322 -8.00 24.26 -0.88
N LYS A 323 -8.26 24.33 -2.19
CA LYS A 323 -9.47 24.92 -2.77
C LYS A 323 -10.25 23.97 -3.68
N GLU A 324 -9.78 22.75 -3.88
CA GLU A 324 -10.34 21.81 -4.85
C GLU A 324 -10.34 20.39 -4.30
N ASN A 325 -11.49 19.77 -4.37
CA ASN A 325 -11.77 18.43 -3.84
C ASN A 325 -11.96 17.46 -5.00
N LEU A 326 -10.89 16.76 -5.40
CA LEU A 326 -10.86 15.80 -6.52
C LEU A 326 -11.55 16.38 -7.79
N LYS A 327 -11.31 17.66 -8.05
CA LYS A 327 -11.95 18.42 -9.13
C LYS A 327 -11.51 17.89 -10.49
N HIS A 328 -12.47 17.50 -11.31
CA HIS A 328 -12.22 17.16 -12.71
C HIS A 328 -11.84 18.41 -13.52
N ILE A 329 -10.66 18.43 -14.08
CA ILE A 329 -10.12 19.54 -14.87
C ILE A 329 -10.49 19.30 -16.34
N LYS A 330 -11.40 20.12 -16.85
CA LYS A 330 -11.82 20.05 -18.26
C LYS A 330 -10.79 20.76 -19.13
N SER A 331 -10.10 20.01 -20.00
CA SER A 331 -9.18 20.52 -21.00
C SER A 331 -8.93 19.44 -22.06
N ASN A 332 -8.46 19.83 -23.24
CA ASN A 332 -8.04 18.89 -24.26
C ASN A 332 -6.60 18.43 -23.99
N PHE A 333 -6.46 17.43 -23.12
CA PHE A 333 -5.17 16.83 -22.79
C PHE A 333 -4.74 15.86 -23.90
N SER A 334 -3.44 15.72 -24.07
CA SER A 334 -2.81 14.74 -24.97
C SER A 334 -1.41 14.42 -24.47
N LEU A 335 -0.82 13.30 -24.87
CA LEU A 335 0.48 12.84 -24.36
C LEU A 335 1.62 13.79 -24.74
N ASP A 336 1.50 14.54 -25.82
CA ASP A 336 2.50 15.50 -26.31
C ASP A 336 2.47 16.84 -25.56
N LYS A 337 1.40 17.12 -24.79
CA LYS A 337 1.24 18.38 -24.05
C LYS A 337 1.73 18.28 -22.59
N LEU A 338 2.12 19.41 -22.06
CA LEU A 338 2.42 19.55 -20.65
C LEU A 338 1.13 19.62 -19.83
N ILE A 339 1.07 18.80 -18.79
CA ILE A 339 0.00 18.82 -17.78
C ILE A 339 0.53 19.52 -16.53
N ALA A 340 -0.14 20.57 -16.10
CA ALA A 340 0.24 21.33 -14.93
C ALA A 340 -0.10 20.59 -13.64
N ILE A 341 0.87 20.52 -12.72
CA ILE A 341 0.73 20.02 -11.35
C ILE A 341 0.91 21.23 -10.43
N PRO A 342 -0.17 21.88 -9.98
CA PRO A 342 -0.07 23.10 -9.18
C PRO A 342 0.70 22.89 -7.87
N SER A 343 1.13 24.01 -7.27
CA SER A 343 1.76 23.99 -5.95
C SER A 343 0.85 23.35 -4.89
N LYS A 344 1.44 22.64 -3.94
CA LYS A 344 0.70 22.05 -2.80
C LYS A 344 -0.59 21.35 -3.23
N SER A 345 -0.49 20.42 -4.18
CA SER A 345 -1.64 19.66 -4.71
C SER A 345 -1.33 18.19 -4.97
N VAL A 346 -2.38 17.39 -5.02
CA VAL A 346 -2.33 16.03 -5.56
C VAL A 346 -3.13 15.99 -6.84
N VAL A 347 -2.52 15.44 -7.90
CA VAL A 347 -3.14 15.35 -9.23
C VAL A 347 -3.13 13.90 -9.70
N THR A 348 -4.31 13.40 -10.07
CA THR A 348 -4.47 12.09 -10.70
C THR A 348 -4.75 12.28 -12.17
N ILE A 349 -3.98 11.59 -13.01
CA ILE A 349 -4.15 11.55 -14.46
C ILE A 349 -4.58 10.14 -14.83
N VAL A 350 -5.77 10.03 -15.41
CA VAL A 350 -6.32 8.76 -15.90
C VAL A 350 -6.21 8.76 -17.41
N ILE A 351 -5.53 7.77 -17.96
CA ILE A 351 -5.30 7.63 -19.40
C ILE A 351 -5.95 6.34 -19.86
N ASP A 352 -6.90 6.46 -20.78
CA ASP A 352 -7.55 5.32 -21.42
C ASP A 352 -6.92 5.06 -22.81
N PHE A 353 -6.81 3.79 -23.16
CA PHE A 353 -6.26 3.31 -24.43
C PHE A 353 -7.30 2.47 -25.18
N ASP A 354 -7.28 2.50 -26.50
CA ASP A 354 -8.12 1.61 -27.33
C ASP A 354 -7.64 0.15 -27.24
N GLU A 355 -6.32 -0.05 -27.25
CA GLU A 355 -5.67 -1.34 -27.11
C GLU A 355 -4.92 -1.45 -25.78
N ALA A 356 -4.75 -2.68 -25.30
CA ALA A 356 -3.96 -2.93 -24.09
C ALA A 356 -2.49 -2.52 -24.31
N ILE A 357 -1.94 -1.76 -23.37
CA ILE A 357 -0.51 -1.45 -23.37
C ILE A 357 0.30 -2.63 -22.83
N ASN A 358 1.34 -3.00 -23.55
CA ASN A 358 2.28 -4.04 -23.12
C ASN A 358 3.37 -3.40 -22.26
N THR A 359 3.19 -3.44 -20.94
CA THR A 359 4.20 -3.00 -19.98
C THR A 359 5.07 -4.17 -19.53
N GLY A 360 6.08 -4.48 -20.28
CA GLY A 360 7.01 -5.54 -19.95
C GLY A 360 6.77 -6.81 -20.76
N ILE A 361 7.68 -7.75 -20.66
CA ILE A 361 7.71 -9.01 -21.41
C ILE A 361 6.30 -9.59 -21.42
N SER A 362 5.50 -9.22 -22.45
CA SER A 362 4.33 -9.99 -22.82
C SER A 362 4.82 -11.43 -22.85
N HIS A 363 4.12 -12.34 -22.17
CA HIS A 363 4.33 -13.74 -22.41
C HIS A 363 4.60 -13.87 -23.90
N ILE A 364 5.81 -14.29 -24.26
CA ILE A 364 6.03 -14.80 -25.59
C ILE A 364 4.91 -15.83 -25.69
N LYS A 365 3.82 -15.47 -26.36
CA LYS A 365 2.87 -16.49 -26.81
C LYS A 365 3.77 -17.45 -27.52
N ALA A 366 3.89 -18.63 -26.94
CA ALA A 366 4.41 -19.77 -27.65
C ALA A 366 3.36 -20.10 -28.71
N ASP A 367 3.13 -19.17 -29.64
CA ASP A 367 2.55 -19.43 -30.93
C ASP A 367 3.71 -19.93 -31.79
N GLN A 368 4.04 -21.13 -31.51
CA GLN A 368 4.58 -22.23 -32.32
C GLN A 368 5.42 -23.11 -31.38
N ALA A 369 4.88 -24.25 -31.07
CA ALA A 369 5.68 -25.38 -30.64
C ALA A 369 6.85 -25.53 -31.64
N GLY A 370 8.11 -25.31 -31.19
CA GLY A 370 9.28 -25.67 -31.94
C GLY A 370 10.22 -24.58 -32.40
N SER A 371 10.32 -23.44 -31.73
CA SER A 371 11.47 -22.53 -31.96
C SER A 371 12.64 -22.97 -31.10
N ASP A 372 13.63 -23.66 -31.72
CA ASP A 372 14.89 -24.05 -31.06
C ASP A 372 15.84 -22.84 -30.81
N ASP A 373 15.30 -21.64 -30.82
CA ASP A 373 16.05 -20.42 -30.59
C ASP A 373 16.42 -20.27 -29.11
N ILE A 374 17.64 -19.85 -28.82
CA ILE A 374 18.13 -19.59 -27.48
C ILE A 374 18.16 -18.09 -27.23
N TYR A 375 17.57 -17.67 -26.13
CA TYR A 375 17.53 -16.28 -25.68
C TYR A 375 18.28 -16.11 -24.35
N SER A 376 18.87 -14.93 -24.11
CA SER A 376 19.34 -14.55 -22.79
C SER A 376 18.16 -14.31 -21.84
N ILE A 377 18.44 -14.20 -20.54
CA ILE A 377 17.38 -13.91 -19.54
C ILE A 377 16.75 -12.52 -19.75
N GLU A 378 17.47 -11.60 -20.42
CA GLU A 378 16.97 -10.27 -20.78
C GLU A 378 16.15 -10.30 -22.11
N GLY A 379 15.90 -11.48 -22.69
CA GLY A 379 15.12 -11.67 -23.91
C GLY A 379 15.89 -11.42 -25.22
N LYS A 380 17.21 -11.25 -25.19
CA LYS A 380 18.01 -11.08 -26.39
C LYS A 380 18.23 -12.43 -27.07
N LEU A 381 17.97 -12.53 -28.38
CA LEU A 381 18.29 -13.72 -29.16
C LEU A 381 19.82 -13.94 -29.17
N VAL A 382 20.25 -15.09 -28.64
CA VAL A 382 21.67 -15.47 -28.54
C VAL A 382 22.06 -16.44 -29.66
N ARG A 383 21.17 -17.38 -30.00
CA ARG A 383 21.38 -18.34 -31.05
C ARG A 383 20.04 -18.70 -31.72
N LYS A 384 20.01 -18.72 -33.03
CA LYS A 384 18.85 -19.08 -33.85
C LYS A 384 18.95 -20.56 -34.26
N HIS A 385 17.79 -21.27 -34.20
CA HIS A 385 17.70 -22.70 -34.55
C HIS A 385 18.78 -23.57 -33.91
N ALA A 386 18.89 -23.51 -32.58
CA ALA A 386 19.97 -24.15 -31.86
C ALA A 386 19.67 -25.61 -31.49
N ASP A 387 20.30 -26.54 -32.16
CA ASP A 387 20.25 -27.98 -31.84
C ASP A 387 21.16 -28.35 -30.65
N SER A 388 22.00 -27.42 -30.17
CA SER A 388 23.00 -27.64 -29.12
C SER A 388 23.26 -26.38 -28.33
N THR A 389 23.62 -26.55 -27.06
CA THR A 389 24.06 -25.48 -26.14
C THR A 389 25.59 -25.29 -26.13
N GLU A 390 26.32 -26.07 -26.91
CA GLU A 390 27.78 -26.04 -26.98
C GLU A 390 28.30 -24.67 -27.44
N GLY A 391 29.31 -24.13 -26.75
CA GLY A 391 29.89 -22.83 -27.04
C GLY A 391 29.12 -21.62 -26.54
N LEU A 392 28.04 -21.81 -25.76
CA LEU A 392 27.44 -20.71 -25.02
C LEU A 392 28.30 -20.30 -23.83
N ALA A 393 28.42 -19.01 -23.60
CA ALA A 393 29.08 -18.50 -22.39
C ALA A 393 28.34 -18.94 -21.13
N LYS A 394 29.05 -18.90 -19.99
CA LYS A 394 28.37 -19.11 -18.67
C LYS A 394 27.26 -18.11 -18.49
N GLY A 395 26.08 -18.58 -18.12
CA GLY A 395 24.92 -17.71 -17.98
C GLY A 395 23.59 -18.47 -17.90
N ILE A 396 22.53 -17.69 -17.83
CA ILE A 396 21.15 -18.20 -17.78
C ILE A 396 20.48 -17.92 -19.12
N TYR A 397 19.84 -18.93 -19.67
CA TYR A 397 19.23 -18.89 -21.00
C TYR A 397 17.83 -19.46 -20.99
N ILE A 398 17.06 -19.15 -22.02
CA ILE A 398 15.69 -19.65 -22.27
C ILE A 398 15.66 -20.30 -23.66
N GLN A 399 15.18 -21.53 -23.74
CA GLN A 399 14.90 -22.26 -24.99
C GLN A 399 13.58 -23.01 -24.85
N ASN A 400 12.71 -22.96 -25.83
CA ASN A 400 11.40 -23.61 -25.81
C ASN A 400 10.59 -23.27 -24.52
N GLY A 401 10.67 -22.04 -24.03
CA GLY A 401 10.01 -21.60 -22.81
C GLY A 401 10.59 -22.17 -21.51
N LYS A 402 11.71 -22.91 -21.57
CA LYS A 402 12.38 -23.49 -20.40
C LYS A 402 13.69 -22.79 -20.12
N LYS A 403 13.90 -22.45 -18.84
CA LYS A 403 15.15 -21.87 -18.36
C LYS A 403 16.20 -22.96 -18.15
N PHE A 404 17.44 -22.71 -18.58
CA PHE A 404 18.60 -23.57 -18.30
C PHE A 404 19.84 -22.72 -17.97
N VAL A 405 20.85 -23.36 -17.37
CA VAL A 405 22.06 -22.69 -16.88
C VAL A 405 23.29 -23.35 -17.54
N ILE A 406 24.15 -22.55 -18.15
CA ILE A 406 25.50 -22.94 -18.55
C ILE A 406 26.45 -22.57 -17.42
N LYS A 407 27.13 -23.58 -16.82
CA LYS A 407 28.02 -23.43 -15.68
C LYS A 407 29.46 -23.11 -16.10
#